data_0ece56e81724e853b037caaeece48564
#
_entry.id   0ece56e81724e853b037caaeece48564
#
_cell.length_a   1.000
_cell.length_b   1.000
_cell.length_c   1.000
_cell.angle_alpha   90.00
_cell.angle_beta   90.00
_cell.angle_gamma   90.00
#
_symmetry.space_group_name_H-M   'P 1'
#
loop_
_entity.id
_entity.type
_entity.pdbx_description
1 polymer ?
#
loop_
_entity_poly.entity_id
_entity_poly.type
_entity_poly.pdbx_seq_one_letter_code
_entity_poly.pdbx_strand_id
1 'polypeptide(L)'
;EEKFAPASVTKIMTMLLAIEAVDNGNITLNDKIVCSENTKNMGGSTMLLDTGEVRTVEEILKGIAIASGNDAAVAMAEFLGGSVDNFVSMMNKRAKELGMVNTNFKNCNGLPEEGHYTTAKDISIMSLELLKHPSILKYTGTYMETISEGRKSPIELVNHNKLVRFFDGCDGLKTGYTEEAKYCISATAVRDGVRMLAVIMGAPTYKVRNRDASMLMNYGFSKYEGKKIFSKDEDVEKIFLGKNTDRYFIAKAKTDLTIVLEKGT
;
A
#
# COMPACT_ATOMS: atom_id res chain seq x y z
N GLU A 1 12.31 -15.81 -11.85
CA GLU A 1 11.91 -15.18 -10.59
C GLU A 1 11.39 -16.25 -9.63
N GLU A 2 11.90 -16.25 -8.41
CA GLU A 2 11.50 -17.21 -7.39
C GLU A 2 10.13 -16.85 -6.83
N LYS A 3 9.27 -17.86 -6.66
CA LYS A 3 7.92 -17.71 -6.09
C LYS A 3 7.97 -17.96 -4.59
N PHE A 4 7.30 -17.11 -3.83
CA PHE A 4 7.19 -17.16 -2.38
C PHE A 4 5.72 -17.10 -1.96
N ALA A 5 5.40 -17.70 -0.82
CA ALA A 5 4.16 -17.39 -0.12
C ALA A 5 4.23 -15.92 0.35
N PRO A 6 3.22 -15.08 0.04
CA PRO A 6 3.30 -13.64 0.30
C PRO A 6 3.07 -13.25 1.76
N ALA A 7 2.48 -14.13 2.57
CA ALA A 7 1.96 -13.75 3.88
C ALA A 7 1.11 -12.46 3.80
N SER A 8 1.08 -11.65 4.85
CA SER A 8 0.26 -10.42 4.89
C SER A 8 0.69 -9.30 3.92
N VAL A 9 1.75 -9.49 3.11
CA VAL A 9 2.03 -8.58 1.99
C VAL A 9 0.92 -8.66 0.92
N THR A 10 0.17 -9.75 0.87
CA THR A 10 -1.10 -9.90 0.11
C THR A 10 -2.03 -8.71 0.29
N LYS A 11 -2.10 -8.15 1.51
CA LYS A 11 -3.00 -7.04 1.83
C LYS A 11 -2.70 -5.74 1.10
N ILE A 12 -1.56 -5.64 0.39
CA ILE A 12 -1.30 -4.53 -0.52
C ILE A 12 -2.34 -4.54 -1.64
N MET A 13 -2.67 -5.72 -2.21
CA MET A 13 -3.72 -5.84 -3.22
C MET A 13 -5.11 -5.55 -2.62
N THR A 14 -5.37 -5.97 -1.40
CA THR A 14 -6.63 -5.66 -0.70
C THR A 14 -6.80 -4.16 -0.49
N MET A 15 -5.74 -3.47 -0.06
CA MET A 15 -5.75 -2.01 0.08
C MET A 15 -5.85 -1.29 -1.27
N LEU A 16 -5.20 -1.82 -2.31
CA LEU A 16 -5.26 -1.26 -3.67
C LEU A 16 -6.69 -1.25 -4.19
N LEU A 17 -7.37 -2.39 -4.16
CA LEU A 17 -8.77 -2.47 -4.63
C LEU A 17 -9.70 -1.58 -3.80
N ALA A 18 -9.45 -1.46 -2.49
CA ALA A 18 -10.26 -0.60 -1.63
C ALA A 18 -10.05 0.89 -1.95
N ILE A 19 -8.80 1.33 -2.11
CA ILE A 19 -8.54 2.74 -2.39
C ILE A 19 -8.92 3.14 -3.81
N GLU A 20 -8.76 2.23 -4.79
CA GLU A 20 -9.27 2.43 -6.15
C GLU A 20 -10.80 2.60 -6.15
N ALA A 21 -11.53 1.83 -5.34
CA ALA A 21 -12.98 1.97 -5.22
C ALA A 21 -13.38 3.32 -4.61
N VAL A 22 -12.61 3.83 -3.64
CA VAL A 22 -12.81 5.18 -3.06
C VAL A 22 -12.51 6.27 -4.09
N ASP A 23 -11.37 6.19 -4.77
CA ASP A 23 -10.94 7.22 -5.72
C ASP A 23 -11.85 7.29 -6.97
N ASN A 24 -12.43 6.14 -7.35
CA ASN A 24 -13.44 6.07 -8.42
C ASN A 24 -14.85 6.49 -7.97
N GLY A 25 -15.06 6.80 -6.70
CA GLY A 25 -16.35 7.21 -6.15
C GLY A 25 -17.37 6.07 -6.03
N ASN A 26 -16.95 4.81 -6.13
CA ASN A 26 -17.82 3.66 -5.96
C ASN A 26 -18.22 3.45 -4.50
N ILE A 27 -17.36 3.83 -3.58
CA ILE A 27 -17.56 3.85 -2.14
C ILE A 27 -16.96 5.12 -1.55
N THR A 28 -17.30 5.42 -0.29
CA THR A 28 -16.70 6.51 0.49
C THR A 28 -15.99 5.97 1.72
N LEU A 29 -15.06 6.73 2.29
CA LEU A 29 -14.39 6.38 3.55
C LEU A 29 -15.35 6.28 4.74
N ASN A 30 -16.52 6.93 4.64
CA ASN A 30 -17.56 6.95 5.69
C ASN A 30 -18.60 5.83 5.55
N ASP A 31 -18.60 5.08 4.45
CA ASP A 31 -19.52 3.97 4.26
C ASP A 31 -19.34 2.93 5.36
N LYS A 32 -20.44 2.31 5.76
CA LYS A 32 -20.48 1.38 6.88
C LYS A 32 -20.35 -0.06 6.41
N ILE A 33 -19.42 -0.77 7.02
CA ILE A 33 -19.20 -2.20 6.84
C ILE A 33 -19.74 -2.92 8.07
N VAL A 34 -20.66 -3.86 7.87
CA VAL A 34 -21.15 -4.75 8.91
C VAL A 34 -20.31 -6.02 8.91
N CYS A 35 -19.61 -6.28 10.01
CA CYS A 35 -18.73 -7.44 10.13
C CYS A 35 -19.55 -8.74 10.21
N SER A 36 -19.24 -9.70 9.33
CA SER A 36 -19.89 -11.01 9.29
C SER A 36 -19.29 -11.98 10.32
N GLU A 37 -19.85 -13.18 10.42
CA GLU A 37 -19.24 -14.26 11.22
C GLU A 37 -17.86 -14.70 10.69
N ASN A 38 -17.60 -14.52 9.40
CA ASN A 38 -16.31 -14.88 8.79
C ASN A 38 -15.15 -14.02 9.30
N THR A 39 -15.43 -12.83 9.85
CA THR A 39 -14.41 -11.97 10.46
C THR A 39 -13.97 -12.47 11.82
N LYS A 40 -14.79 -13.30 12.47
CA LYS A 40 -14.54 -13.80 13.83
C LYS A 40 -13.56 -14.97 13.83
N ASN A 41 -12.77 -15.08 14.90
CA ASN A 41 -11.83 -16.20 15.13
C ASN A 41 -10.78 -16.38 14.03
N MET A 42 -10.46 -15.30 13.29
CA MET A 42 -9.37 -15.35 12.34
C MET A 42 -8.03 -15.56 13.05
N GLY A 43 -7.21 -16.46 12.50
CA GLY A 43 -5.83 -16.64 12.96
C GLY A 43 -4.94 -15.43 12.61
N GLY A 44 -3.81 -15.31 13.31
CA GLY A 44 -2.81 -14.26 13.08
C GLY A 44 -3.22 -12.90 13.64
N SER A 45 -2.82 -11.82 12.97
CA SER A 45 -3.12 -10.44 13.40
C SER A 45 -4.57 -10.07 13.11
N THR A 46 -5.23 -9.45 14.08
CA THR A 46 -6.62 -8.98 13.97
C THR A 46 -6.77 -7.59 14.59
N MET A 47 -7.83 -6.89 14.27
CA MET A 47 -8.31 -5.71 14.99
C MET A 47 -9.48 -6.06 15.94
N LEU A 48 -9.68 -7.36 16.20
CA LEU A 48 -10.68 -7.92 17.12
C LEU A 48 -12.10 -7.48 16.77
N LEU A 49 -12.50 -7.67 15.52
CA LEU A 49 -13.87 -7.40 15.06
C LEU A 49 -14.85 -8.45 15.58
N ASP A 50 -15.98 -8.00 16.11
CA ASP A 50 -17.08 -8.86 16.49
C ASP A 50 -18.12 -8.98 15.37
N THR A 51 -18.82 -10.13 15.31
CA THR A 51 -19.94 -10.33 14.41
C THR A 51 -21.02 -9.27 14.65
N GLY A 52 -21.49 -8.63 13.57
CA GLY A 52 -22.46 -7.54 13.64
C GLY A 52 -21.87 -6.18 14.04
N GLU A 53 -20.58 -6.11 14.35
CA GLU A 53 -19.89 -4.83 14.58
C GLU A 53 -19.92 -4.00 13.30
N VAL A 54 -20.20 -2.70 13.43
CA VAL A 54 -20.25 -1.77 12.31
C VAL A 54 -19.06 -0.84 12.35
N ARG A 55 -18.28 -0.83 11.26
CA ARG A 55 -17.09 0.03 11.09
C ARG A 55 -17.15 0.81 9.79
N THR A 56 -16.47 1.95 9.74
CA THR A 56 -16.30 2.67 8.48
C THR A 56 -15.28 1.99 7.59
N VAL A 57 -15.34 2.25 6.29
CA VAL A 57 -14.28 1.88 5.33
C VAL A 57 -12.91 2.38 5.81
N GLU A 58 -12.84 3.62 6.33
CA GLU A 58 -11.60 4.19 6.87
C GLU A 58 -11.06 3.39 8.05
N GLU A 59 -11.90 3.02 9.02
CA GLU A 59 -11.47 2.23 10.19
C GLU A 59 -10.98 0.84 9.79
N ILE A 60 -11.65 0.20 8.81
CA ILE A 60 -11.22 -1.10 8.28
C ILE A 60 -9.88 -0.96 7.52
N LEU A 61 -9.69 0.10 6.71
CA LEU A 61 -8.40 0.38 6.07
C LEU A 61 -7.27 0.58 7.10
N LYS A 62 -7.53 1.29 8.21
CA LYS A 62 -6.59 1.42 9.32
C LYS A 62 -6.25 0.07 9.95
N GLY A 63 -7.24 -0.77 10.17
CA GLY A 63 -7.05 -2.14 10.67
C GLY A 63 -6.14 -2.97 9.76
N ILE A 64 -6.34 -2.89 8.44
CA ILE A 64 -5.53 -3.59 7.44
C ILE A 64 -4.10 -3.04 7.40
N ALA A 65 -3.95 -1.72 7.30
CA ALA A 65 -2.67 -1.07 7.08
C ALA A 65 -1.76 -1.10 8.33
N ILE A 66 -2.31 -0.76 9.49
CA ILE A 66 -1.56 -0.58 10.74
C ILE A 66 -1.41 -1.92 11.46
N ALA A 67 -2.52 -2.54 11.87
CA ALA A 67 -2.50 -3.77 12.64
C ALA A 67 -2.37 -5.05 11.81
N SER A 68 -2.40 -4.94 10.49
CA SER A 68 -2.39 -6.12 9.61
C SER A 68 -3.59 -7.06 9.82
N GLY A 69 -4.76 -6.52 10.24
CA GLY A 69 -5.94 -7.29 10.61
C GLY A 69 -6.41 -8.22 9.49
N ASN A 70 -6.45 -9.53 9.79
CA ASN A 70 -7.00 -10.53 8.87
C ASN A 70 -8.52 -10.41 8.79
N ASP A 71 -9.16 -10.17 9.94
CA ASP A 71 -10.58 -9.88 10.09
C ASP A 71 -10.99 -8.63 9.29
N ALA A 72 -10.20 -7.56 9.40
CA ALA A 72 -10.42 -6.35 8.62
C ALA A 72 -10.29 -6.59 7.10
N ALA A 73 -9.33 -7.42 6.68
CA ALA A 73 -9.19 -7.77 5.27
C ALA A 73 -10.39 -8.57 4.75
N VAL A 74 -10.93 -9.49 5.56
CA VAL A 74 -12.15 -10.25 5.22
C VAL A 74 -13.37 -9.33 5.16
N ALA A 75 -13.55 -8.44 6.15
CA ALA A 75 -14.65 -7.47 6.15
C ALA A 75 -14.63 -6.59 4.90
N MET A 76 -13.45 -6.09 4.51
CA MET A 76 -13.28 -5.30 3.28
C MET A 76 -13.57 -6.13 2.03
N ALA A 77 -13.09 -7.38 1.99
CA ALA A 77 -13.30 -8.28 0.86
C ALA A 77 -14.79 -8.60 0.64
N GLU A 78 -15.52 -8.89 1.71
CA GLU A 78 -16.97 -9.12 1.63
C GLU A 78 -17.73 -7.87 1.22
N PHE A 79 -17.33 -6.71 1.73
CA PHE A 79 -17.97 -5.43 1.38
C PHE A 79 -17.82 -5.08 -0.10
N LEU A 80 -16.61 -5.23 -0.64
CA LEU A 80 -16.32 -4.88 -2.04
C LEU A 80 -16.73 -5.96 -3.05
N GLY A 81 -16.56 -7.21 -2.67
CA GLY A 81 -16.78 -8.36 -3.55
C GLY A 81 -18.16 -9.03 -3.36
N GLY A 82 -18.87 -8.72 -2.30
CA GLY A 82 -20.06 -9.48 -1.87
C GLY A 82 -19.74 -10.84 -1.26
N SER A 83 -18.56 -11.38 -1.53
CA SER A 83 -17.97 -12.57 -0.90
C SER A 83 -16.44 -12.53 -1.00
N VAL A 84 -15.76 -13.28 -0.13
CA VAL A 84 -14.29 -13.41 -0.19
C VAL A 84 -13.84 -14.03 -1.51
N ASP A 85 -14.53 -15.06 -2.01
CA ASP A 85 -14.16 -15.74 -3.27
C ASP A 85 -14.26 -14.79 -4.48
N ASN A 86 -15.31 -13.99 -4.54
CA ASN A 86 -15.46 -13.00 -5.59
C ASN A 86 -14.39 -11.92 -5.50
N PHE A 87 -14.06 -11.47 -4.28
CA PHE A 87 -12.99 -10.51 -4.06
C PHE A 87 -11.61 -11.07 -4.48
N VAL A 88 -11.33 -12.34 -4.16
CA VAL A 88 -10.10 -13.02 -4.62
C VAL A 88 -10.05 -13.08 -6.15
N SER A 89 -11.19 -13.31 -6.80
CA SER A 89 -11.29 -13.24 -8.26
C SER A 89 -10.96 -11.84 -8.78
N MET A 90 -11.43 -10.78 -8.11
CA MET A 90 -11.07 -9.39 -8.42
C MET A 90 -9.57 -9.14 -8.22
N MET A 91 -8.97 -9.63 -7.13
CA MET A 91 -7.52 -9.52 -6.87
C MET A 91 -6.70 -10.16 -8.00
N ASN A 92 -7.05 -11.37 -8.44
CA ASN A 92 -6.35 -12.07 -9.52
C ASN A 92 -6.56 -11.39 -10.89
N LYS A 93 -7.76 -10.87 -11.15
CA LYS A 93 -8.02 -10.04 -12.33
C LYS A 93 -7.13 -8.81 -12.34
N ARG A 94 -7.08 -8.07 -11.22
CA ARG A 94 -6.25 -6.87 -11.11
C ARG A 94 -4.75 -7.18 -11.23
N ALA A 95 -4.29 -8.27 -10.61
CA ALA A 95 -2.92 -8.74 -10.78
C ALA A 95 -2.56 -8.98 -12.24
N LYS A 96 -3.44 -9.63 -13.00
CA LYS A 96 -3.26 -9.85 -14.44
C LYS A 96 -3.22 -8.54 -15.23
N GLU A 97 -4.10 -7.59 -14.94
CA GLU A 97 -4.14 -6.26 -15.57
C GLU A 97 -2.83 -5.48 -15.31
N LEU A 98 -2.25 -5.64 -14.13
CA LEU A 98 -0.97 -5.03 -13.75
C LEU A 98 0.26 -5.76 -14.33
N GLY A 99 0.08 -6.91 -14.97
CA GLY A 99 1.17 -7.71 -15.51
C GLY A 99 1.94 -8.53 -14.46
N MET A 100 1.30 -8.83 -13.32
CA MET A 100 1.86 -9.69 -12.25
C MET A 100 1.73 -11.18 -12.65
N VAL A 101 2.55 -11.61 -13.61
CA VAL A 101 2.43 -12.92 -14.26
C VAL A 101 2.81 -14.11 -13.39
N ASN A 102 3.49 -13.87 -12.27
CA ASN A 102 3.93 -14.90 -11.33
C ASN A 102 3.20 -14.80 -9.98
N THR A 103 1.96 -14.29 -9.99
CA THR A 103 1.15 -14.14 -8.78
C THR A 103 -0.17 -14.88 -8.92
N ASN A 104 -0.58 -15.55 -7.85
CA ASN A 104 -1.90 -16.14 -7.70
C ASN A 104 -2.37 -15.96 -6.26
N PHE A 105 -3.45 -15.21 -6.09
CA PHE A 105 -4.10 -15.02 -4.80
C PHE A 105 -5.15 -16.11 -4.56
N LYS A 106 -5.17 -16.65 -3.33
CA LYS A 106 -6.17 -17.60 -2.86
C LYS A 106 -7.06 -17.00 -1.77
N ASN A 107 -6.55 -16.00 -1.06
CA ASN A 107 -7.30 -15.27 -0.04
C ASN A 107 -6.89 -13.79 -0.02
N CYS A 108 -7.62 -12.98 0.73
CA CYS A 108 -7.44 -11.53 0.82
C CYS A 108 -6.46 -11.08 1.92
N ASN A 109 -5.97 -11.99 2.75
CA ASN A 109 -5.22 -11.64 3.98
C ASN A 109 -3.80 -12.21 4.03
N GLY A 110 -3.49 -13.25 3.23
CA GLY A 110 -2.16 -13.86 3.16
C GLY A 110 -1.93 -15.00 4.16
N LEU A 111 -2.99 -15.59 4.70
CA LEU A 111 -2.87 -16.85 5.43
C LEU A 111 -2.37 -17.97 4.49
N PRO A 112 -1.64 -18.98 5.02
CA PRO A 112 -1.15 -20.08 4.23
C PRO A 112 -2.28 -20.81 3.50
N GLU A 113 -2.12 -21.00 2.20
CA GLU A 113 -3.06 -21.71 1.35
C GLU A 113 -2.34 -22.24 0.11
N GLU A 114 -2.60 -23.48 -0.27
CA GLU A 114 -1.96 -24.10 -1.42
C GLU A 114 -2.22 -23.30 -2.69
N GLY A 115 -1.16 -22.99 -3.42
CA GLY A 115 -1.24 -22.18 -4.64
C GLY A 115 -1.32 -20.68 -4.39
N HIS A 116 -1.17 -20.18 -3.16
CA HIS A 116 -1.05 -18.75 -2.84
C HIS A 116 0.41 -18.31 -2.95
N TYR A 117 0.80 -17.68 -4.04
CA TYR A 117 2.19 -17.30 -4.29
C TYR A 117 2.31 -15.96 -5.03
N THR A 118 3.50 -15.38 -4.94
CA THR A 118 3.91 -14.17 -5.66
C THR A 118 5.43 -14.13 -5.81
N THR A 119 5.96 -13.06 -6.41
CA THR A 119 7.40 -12.77 -6.50
C THR A 119 7.70 -11.37 -5.96
N ALA A 120 8.95 -11.09 -5.61
CA ALA A 120 9.36 -9.75 -5.18
C ALA A 120 9.09 -8.70 -6.26
N LYS A 121 9.24 -9.05 -7.55
CA LYS A 121 8.92 -8.18 -8.67
C LYS A 121 7.42 -7.87 -8.74
N ASP A 122 6.57 -8.89 -8.66
CA ASP A 122 5.12 -8.68 -8.72
C ASP A 122 4.62 -7.85 -7.53
N ILE A 123 5.19 -8.09 -6.31
CA ILE A 123 4.91 -7.21 -5.17
C ILE A 123 5.33 -5.77 -5.44
N SER A 124 6.48 -5.55 -6.09
CA SER A 124 6.90 -4.19 -6.44
C SER A 124 5.92 -3.51 -7.41
N ILE A 125 5.37 -4.26 -8.37
CA ILE A 125 4.38 -3.76 -9.33
C ILE A 125 3.11 -3.28 -8.59
N MET A 126 2.50 -4.14 -7.76
CA MET A 126 1.28 -3.73 -7.03
C MET A 126 1.57 -2.64 -5.98
N SER A 127 2.77 -2.60 -5.42
CA SER A 127 3.18 -1.55 -4.48
C SER A 127 3.32 -0.20 -5.18
N LEU A 128 3.92 -0.16 -6.37
CA LEU A 128 4.02 1.05 -7.19
C LEU A 128 2.64 1.53 -7.64
N GLU A 129 1.73 0.60 -7.96
CA GLU A 129 0.34 0.97 -8.28
C GLU A 129 -0.35 1.60 -7.08
N LEU A 130 -0.25 0.98 -5.89
CA LEU A 130 -0.83 1.53 -4.66
C LEU A 130 -0.27 2.93 -4.33
N LEU A 131 0.99 3.19 -4.63
CA LEU A 131 1.63 4.50 -4.41
C LEU A 131 1.12 5.61 -5.35
N LYS A 132 0.39 5.28 -6.41
CA LYS A 132 -0.33 6.28 -7.23
C LYS A 132 -1.55 6.86 -6.49
N HIS A 133 -1.95 6.24 -5.38
CA HIS A 133 -3.03 6.66 -4.48
C HIS A 133 -2.44 7.19 -3.16
N PRO A 134 -1.88 8.41 -3.13
CA PRO A 134 -1.08 8.91 -2.00
C PRO A 134 -1.87 9.00 -0.69
N SER A 135 -3.21 9.02 -0.74
CA SER A 135 -4.08 9.00 0.44
C SER A 135 -3.85 7.77 1.33
N ILE A 136 -3.41 6.64 0.76
CA ILE A 136 -3.12 5.40 1.51
C ILE A 136 -1.95 5.57 2.48
N LEU A 137 -1.00 6.46 2.17
CA LEU A 137 0.18 6.69 2.99
C LEU A 137 -0.16 7.27 4.36
N LYS A 138 -1.32 7.94 4.48
CA LYS A 138 -1.87 8.36 5.77
C LYS A 138 -2.04 7.17 6.72
N TYR A 139 -2.42 6.01 6.20
CA TYR A 139 -2.65 4.79 7.01
C TYR A 139 -1.38 3.96 7.14
N THR A 140 -0.69 3.67 6.03
CA THR A 140 0.52 2.84 6.05
C THR A 140 1.69 3.50 6.78
N GLY A 141 1.76 4.84 6.79
CA GLY A 141 2.75 5.64 7.51
C GLY A 141 2.42 5.89 8.97
N THR A 142 1.23 5.53 9.45
CA THR A 142 0.86 5.66 10.87
C THR A 142 1.51 4.55 11.70
N TYR A 143 2.26 4.93 12.73
CA TYR A 143 2.90 3.95 13.62
C TYR A 143 1.92 3.36 14.64
N MET A 144 1.04 4.16 15.20
CA MET A 144 0.10 3.75 16.24
C MET A 144 -1.16 4.61 16.17
N GLU A 145 -2.32 3.98 16.33
CA GLU A 145 -3.61 4.68 16.38
C GLU A 145 -4.58 3.92 17.28
N THR A 146 -5.46 4.64 17.97
CA THR A 146 -6.50 4.06 18.83
C THR A 146 -7.86 4.20 18.18
N ILE A 147 -8.61 3.11 18.08
CA ILE A 147 -10.01 3.09 17.67
C ILE A 147 -10.87 2.85 18.90
N SER A 148 -11.67 3.84 19.27
CA SER A 148 -12.54 3.80 20.48
C SER A 148 -14.02 3.94 20.16
N GLU A 149 -14.39 4.60 19.07
CA GLU A 149 -15.79 4.91 18.76
C GLU A 149 -16.63 3.62 18.60
N GLY A 150 -17.77 3.57 19.26
CA GLY A 150 -18.70 2.43 19.21
C GLY A 150 -18.19 1.13 19.85
N ARG A 151 -17.08 1.16 20.60
CA ARG A 151 -16.51 -0.02 21.29
C ARG A 151 -16.61 0.13 22.81
N LYS A 152 -16.83 -1.00 23.50
CA LYS A 152 -16.78 -1.04 24.97
C LYS A 152 -15.35 -0.77 25.51
N SER A 153 -14.34 -1.20 24.77
CA SER A 153 -12.94 -0.96 25.08
C SER A 153 -12.20 -0.48 23.84
N PRO A 154 -11.39 0.57 23.96
CA PRO A 154 -10.53 1.01 22.86
C PRO A 154 -9.60 -0.08 22.37
N ILE A 155 -9.30 -0.09 21.07
CA ILE A 155 -8.26 -0.93 20.48
C ILE A 155 -7.13 -0.05 20.02
N GLU A 156 -5.92 -0.39 20.45
CA GLU A 156 -4.69 0.20 19.96
C GLU A 156 -4.16 -0.60 18.77
N LEU A 157 -4.09 0.06 17.62
CA LEU A 157 -3.47 -0.49 16.41
C LEU A 157 -2.00 -0.09 16.39
N VAL A 158 -1.09 -1.07 16.27
CA VAL A 158 0.35 -0.83 16.21
C VAL A 158 0.92 -1.35 14.90
N ASN A 159 1.64 -0.50 14.18
CA ASN A 159 2.19 -0.85 12.88
C ASN A 159 3.29 -1.92 13.02
N HIS A 160 3.12 -3.00 12.30
CA HIS A 160 4.11 -4.08 12.23
C HIS A 160 5.36 -3.67 11.42
N ASN A 161 5.25 -2.65 10.57
CA ASN A 161 6.40 -2.05 9.91
C ASN A 161 7.11 -1.05 10.84
N LYS A 162 8.08 -1.55 11.59
CA LYS A 162 8.86 -0.71 12.52
C LYS A 162 9.70 0.36 11.81
N LEU A 163 9.95 0.22 10.48
CA LEU A 163 10.69 1.22 9.72
C LEU A 163 9.93 2.55 9.65
N VAL A 164 8.60 2.55 9.73
CA VAL A 164 7.78 3.76 9.82
C VAL A 164 8.21 4.67 10.99
N ARG A 165 8.71 4.09 12.09
CA ARG A 165 9.21 4.84 13.23
C ARG A 165 10.72 5.09 13.20
N PHE A 166 11.50 4.14 12.64
CA PHE A 166 12.95 4.10 12.85
C PHE A 166 13.77 4.35 11.59
N PHE A 167 13.14 4.48 10.42
CA PHE A 167 13.81 4.77 9.16
C PHE A 167 13.29 6.10 8.61
N ASP A 168 14.18 7.07 8.49
CA ASP A 168 13.84 8.41 8.02
C ASP A 168 13.14 8.42 6.66
N GLY A 169 12.00 9.12 6.60
CA GLY A 169 11.15 9.21 5.43
C GLY A 169 10.27 7.99 5.15
N CYS A 170 10.31 6.91 5.95
CA CYS A 170 9.48 5.73 5.73
C CYS A 170 8.01 6.00 6.06
N ASP A 171 7.14 5.75 5.07
CA ASP A 171 5.70 5.98 5.14
C ASP A 171 4.86 4.75 4.69
N GLY A 172 5.47 3.59 4.62
CA GLY A 172 4.75 2.33 4.28
C GLY A 172 5.67 1.21 3.87
N LEU A 173 5.16 0.13 3.22
CA LEU A 173 3.74 -0.15 2.98
C LEU A 173 3.24 -1.26 3.92
N LYS A 174 3.81 -2.48 3.78
CA LYS A 174 3.28 -3.67 4.46
C LYS A 174 4.34 -4.70 4.78
N THR A 175 4.24 -5.32 5.95
CA THR A 175 5.01 -6.50 6.36
C THR A 175 4.17 -7.76 6.27
N GLY A 176 4.84 -8.91 6.20
CA GLY A 176 4.23 -10.22 6.28
C GLY A 176 5.12 -11.22 7.01
N TYR A 177 4.50 -12.21 7.64
CA TYR A 177 5.16 -13.37 8.23
C TYR A 177 4.20 -14.54 8.29
N THR A 178 4.68 -15.70 7.86
CA THR A 178 4.19 -17.04 8.20
C THR A 178 5.41 -17.95 8.30
N GLU A 179 5.24 -19.14 8.87
CA GLU A 179 6.33 -20.12 8.92
C GLU A 179 6.88 -20.47 7.54
N GLU A 180 6.01 -20.53 6.53
CA GLU A 180 6.37 -20.80 5.13
C GLU A 180 7.04 -19.60 4.47
N ALA A 181 6.39 -18.43 4.53
CA ALA A 181 6.86 -17.20 3.87
C ALA A 181 8.09 -16.59 4.51
N LYS A 182 8.39 -16.96 5.77
CA LYS A 182 9.35 -16.24 6.63
C LYS A 182 9.01 -14.75 6.70
N TYR A 183 9.99 -13.87 6.88
CA TYR A 183 9.75 -12.44 7.07
C TYR A 183 9.80 -11.70 5.74
N CYS A 184 8.69 -11.07 5.38
CA CYS A 184 8.52 -10.33 4.15
C CYS A 184 8.20 -8.85 4.44
N ILE A 185 8.56 -7.96 3.53
CA ILE A 185 8.20 -6.54 3.57
C ILE A 185 8.19 -5.95 2.16
N SER A 186 7.22 -5.08 1.90
CA SER A 186 7.32 -4.01 0.93
C SER A 186 7.41 -2.70 1.72
N ALA A 187 8.56 -2.02 1.65
CA ALA A 187 8.82 -0.79 2.36
C ALA A 187 9.06 0.36 1.38
N THR A 188 8.53 1.54 1.70
CA THR A 188 8.76 2.75 0.93
C THR A 188 9.15 3.90 1.83
N ALA A 189 10.00 4.77 1.31
CA ALA A 189 10.43 6.00 1.98
C ALA A 189 10.62 7.12 0.96
N VAL A 190 10.44 8.37 1.39
CA VAL A 190 10.68 9.55 0.57
C VAL A 190 11.69 10.47 1.27
N ARG A 191 12.71 10.94 0.51
CA ARG A 191 13.67 11.96 0.95
C ARG A 191 13.96 12.89 -0.20
N ASP A 192 13.97 14.18 0.03
CA ASP A 192 14.28 15.22 -0.96
C ASP A 192 13.53 15.06 -2.30
N GLY A 193 12.25 14.68 -2.20
CA GLY A 193 11.37 14.44 -3.36
C GLY A 193 11.60 13.14 -4.12
N VAL A 194 12.56 12.30 -3.70
CA VAL A 194 12.80 10.97 -4.26
C VAL A 194 12.12 9.92 -3.39
N ARG A 195 11.33 9.04 -4.01
CA ARG A 195 10.73 7.88 -3.36
C ARG A 195 11.49 6.62 -3.73
N MET A 196 11.86 5.85 -2.72
CA MET A 196 12.42 4.51 -2.87
C MET A 196 11.42 3.45 -2.41
N LEU A 197 11.43 2.32 -3.09
CA LEU A 197 10.66 1.12 -2.74
C LEU A 197 11.63 -0.06 -2.64
N ALA A 198 11.55 -0.81 -1.54
CA ALA A 198 12.31 -2.03 -1.32
C ALA A 198 11.38 -3.19 -0.99
N VAL A 199 11.55 -4.33 -1.65
CA VAL A 199 10.80 -5.56 -1.41
C VAL A 199 11.76 -6.64 -0.96
N ILE A 200 11.51 -7.21 0.22
CA ILE A 200 12.26 -8.36 0.78
C ILE A 200 11.28 -9.50 0.99
N MET A 201 11.64 -10.69 0.51
CA MET A 201 10.89 -11.93 0.69
C MET A 201 11.78 -12.97 1.36
N GLY A 202 11.19 -13.82 2.18
CA GLY A 202 11.87 -15.01 2.74
C GLY A 202 13.00 -14.72 3.72
N ALA A 203 13.08 -13.54 4.33
CA ALA A 203 14.15 -13.23 5.28
C ALA A 203 14.05 -14.11 6.54
N PRO A 204 15.18 -14.62 7.09
CA PRO A 204 15.16 -15.55 8.21
C PRO A 204 14.67 -14.93 9.52
N THR A 205 14.82 -13.60 9.69
CA THR A 205 14.37 -12.89 10.89
C THR A 205 13.84 -11.49 10.51
N TYR A 206 13.02 -10.91 11.39
CA TYR A 206 12.55 -9.52 11.20
C TYR A 206 13.70 -8.51 11.20
N LYS A 207 14.81 -8.79 11.92
CA LYS A 207 15.99 -7.93 11.96
C LYS A 207 16.70 -7.91 10.60
N VAL A 208 16.89 -9.08 9.99
CA VAL A 208 17.49 -9.21 8.64
C VAL A 208 16.60 -8.52 7.62
N ARG A 209 15.29 -8.79 7.62
CA ARG A 209 14.31 -8.14 6.74
C ARG A 209 14.40 -6.61 6.80
N ASN A 210 14.37 -6.05 8.01
CA ASN A 210 14.41 -4.59 8.19
C ASN A 210 15.77 -4.01 7.78
N ARG A 211 16.87 -4.66 8.15
CA ARG A 211 18.23 -4.26 7.75
C ARG A 211 18.35 -4.22 6.23
N ASP A 212 17.95 -5.28 5.54
CA ASP A 212 18.12 -5.42 4.10
C ASP A 212 17.24 -4.42 3.35
N ALA A 213 15.99 -4.19 3.79
CA ALA A 213 15.13 -3.15 3.25
C ALA A 213 15.75 -1.76 3.43
N SER A 214 16.28 -1.46 4.62
CA SER A 214 16.94 -0.18 4.90
C SER A 214 18.21 0.01 4.05
N MET A 215 19.00 -1.05 3.87
CA MET A 215 20.22 -1.01 3.03
C MET A 215 19.87 -0.72 1.57
N LEU A 216 18.86 -1.38 1.01
CA LEU A 216 18.41 -1.14 -0.37
C LEU A 216 17.90 0.29 -0.57
N MET A 217 17.06 0.79 0.34
CA MET A 217 16.55 2.16 0.25
C MET A 217 17.69 3.19 0.41
N ASN A 218 18.61 3.00 1.36
CA ASN A 218 19.76 3.87 1.53
C ASN A 218 20.69 3.83 0.31
N TYR A 219 20.90 2.66 -0.30
CA TYR A 219 21.65 2.55 -1.56
C TYR A 219 20.97 3.40 -2.66
N GLY A 220 19.65 3.28 -2.81
CA GLY A 220 18.90 4.11 -3.75
C GLY A 220 19.10 5.61 -3.49
N PHE A 221 18.90 6.06 -2.25
CA PHE A 221 19.11 7.47 -1.86
C PHE A 221 20.56 7.95 -2.00
N SER A 222 21.55 7.03 -1.92
CA SER A 222 22.96 7.39 -2.17
C SER A 222 23.26 7.60 -3.66
N LYS A 223 22.53 6.92 -4.53
CA LYS A 223 22.74 6.92 -5.99
C LYS A 223 21.92 7.96 -6.73
N TYR A 224 20.72 8.26 -6.24
CA TYR A 224 19.76 9.08 -6.95
C TYR A 224 19.40 10.34 -6.16
N GLU A 225 19.11 11.40 -6.87
CA GLU A 225 18.60 12.66 -6.32
C GLU A 225 17.41 13.19 -7.11
N GLY A 226 16.58 13.97 -6.45
CA GLY A 226 15.46 14.68 -7.07
C GLY A 226 15.91 16.05 -7.55
N LYS A 227 15.84 16.30 -8.85
CA LYS A 227 16.04 17.65 -9.41
C LYS A 227 14.69 18.27 -9.73
N LYS A 228 14.35 19.32 -8.99
CA LYS A 228 13.15 20.09 -9.27
C LYS A 228 13.35 20.85 -10.58
N ILE A 229 12.47 20.64 -11.54
CA ILE A 229 12.50 21.28 -12.86
C ILE A 229 11.58 22.48 -12.89
N PHE A 230 10.36 22.34 -12.35
CA PHE A 230 9.39 23.43 -12.23
C PHE A 230 8.71 23.38 -10.87
N SER A 231 8.44 24.55 -10.32
CA SER A 231 7.52 24.72 -9.20
C SER A 231 6.09 24.91 -9.71
N LYS A 232 5.10 24.55 -8.88
CA LYS A 232 3.69 24.85 -9.18
C LYS A 232 3.53 26.34 -9.50
N ASP A 233 2.72 26.64 -10.52
CA ASP A 233 2.42 27.98 -11.03
C ASP A 233 3.62 28.72 -11.67
N GLU A 234 4.78 28.09 -11.80
CA GLU A 234 5.93 28.62 -12.54
C GLU A 234 5.67 28.67 -14.05
N ASP A 235 6.17 29.72 -14.69
CA ASP A 235 6.03 29.93 -16.13
C ASP A 235 6.90 28.91 -16.88
N VAL A 236 6.28 28.09 -17.73
CA VAL A 236 6.96 27.03 -18.49
C VAL A 236 7.28 27.50 -19.91
N GLU A 237 6.29 28.03 -20.63
CA GLU A 237 6.43 28.40 -22.03
C GLU A 237 5.42 29.45 -22.47
N LYS A 238 5.81 30.28 -23.45
CA LYS A 238 4.90 31.18 -24.19
C LYS A 238 4.30 30.43 -25.36
N ILE A 239 2.98 30.30 -25.39
CA ILE A 239 2.24 29.66 -26.47
C ILE A 239 1.53 30.73 -27.29
N PHE A 240 1.96 30.94 -28.54
CA PHE A 240 1.37 31.93 -29.44
C PHE A 240 0.04 31.42 -30.03
N LEU A 241 -0.96 32.29 -30.08
CA LEU A 241 -2.34 31.97 -30.50
C LEU A 241 -2.55 31.95 -32.01
N GLY A 242 -1.50 31.97 -32.81
CA GLY A 242 -1.56 31.87 -34.26
C GLY A 242 -0.25 32.25 -34.93
N LYS A 243 -0.17 32.04 -36.26
CA LYS A 243 0.97 32.48 -37.07
C LYS A 243 0.93 34.02 -37.20
N ASN A 244 2.07 34.70 -37.00
CA ASN A 244 2.22 36.13 -37.12
C ASN A 244 1.32 36.97 -36.19
N THR A 245 1.14 36.54 -34.95
CA THR A 245 0.43 37.30 -33.92
C THR A 245 1.32 37.46 -32.67
N ASP A 246 1.26 38.64 -32.08
CA ASP A 246 1.90 38.90 -30.76
C ASP A 246 1.02 38.41 -29.59
N ARG A 247 -0.14 37.84 -29.87
CA ARG A 247 -1.02 37.28 -28.84
C ARG A 247 -0.50 35.93 -28.38
N TYR A 248 -0.23 35.79 -27.10
CA TYR A 248 0.21 34.56 -26.47
C TYR A 248 -0.45 34.39 -25.10
N PHE A 249 -0.46 33.16 -24.61
CA PHE A 249 -0.65 32.88 -23.19
C PHE A 249 0.59 32.18 -22.62
N ILE A 250 0.78 32.30 -21.31
CA ILE A 250 1.89 31.65 -20.62
C ILE A 250 1.34 30.34 -20.04
N ALA A 251 1.88 29.23 -20.51
CA ALA A 251 1.63 27.93 -19.88
C ALA A 251 2.35 27.86 -18.54
N LYS A 252 1.65 27.47 -17.49
CA LYS A 252 2.19 27.32 -16.14
C LYS A 252 2.21 25.87 -15.70
N ALA A 253 3.18 25.52 -14.88
CA ALA A 253 3.24 24.19 -14.27
C ALA A 253 2.02 24.00 -13.33
N LYS A 254 1.23 22.95 -13.56
CA LYS A 254 0.05 22.62 -12.74
C LYS A 254 0.45 22.14 -11.33
N THR A 255 1.60 21.50 -11.24
CA THR A 255 2.16 20.90 -10.01
C THR A 255 3.68 21.07 -10.03
N ASP A 256 4.32 20.89 -8.90
CA ASP A 256 5.78 20.71 -8.85
C ASP A 256 6.17 19.55 -9.78
N LEU A 257 7.21 19.74 -10.61
CA LEU A 257 7.82 18.68 -11.42
C LEU A 257 9.22 18.42 -10.91
N THR A 258 9.43 17.22 -10.36
CA THR A 258 10.74 16.73 -9.96
C THR A 258 11.08 15.51 -10.81
N ILE A 259 12.26 15.46 -11.37
CA ILE A 259 12.81 14.28 -12.06
C ILE A 259 13.85 13.63 -11.17
N VAL A 260 13.93 12.30 -11.26
CA VAL A 260 14.94 11.53 -10.52
C VAL A 260 16.12 11.28 -11.46
N LEU A 261 17.31 11.67 -11.02
CA LEU A 261 18.56 11.53 -11.76
C LEU A 261 19.57 10.75 -10.92
N GLU A 262 20.53 10.11 -11.59
CA GLU A 262 21.70 9.58 -10.90
C GLU A 262 22.58 10.76 -10.46
N LYS A 263 23.10 10.72 -9.22
CA LYS A 263 23.94 11.80 -8.68
C LYS A 263 25.21 11.97 -9.49
N GLY A 264 25.50 13.21 -9.85
CA GLY A 264 26.68 13.57 -10.63
C GLY A 264 26.49 13.51 -12.15
N THR A 265 25.22 13.39 -12.61
CA THR A 265 24.87 13.49 -14.04
C THR A 265 24.29 14.85 -14.40
#